data_435d1469f714f3f7fde5d2bf5d6e20a3
#
_entry.id   435d1469f714f3f7fde5d2bf5d6e20a3
#
_cell.length_a   1.000
_cell.length_b   1.000
_cell.length_c   1.000
_cell.angle_alpha   90.00
_cell.angle_beta   90.00
_cell.angle_gamma   90.00
#
_symmetry.space_group_name_H-M   'P 1'
#
loop_
_entity.id
_entity.type
_entity.pdbx_description
1 polymer ?
#
loop_
_entity_poly.entity_id
_entity_poly.type
_entity_poly.pdbx_seq_one_letter_code
_entity_poly.pdbx_strand_id
1 'polypeptide(L)'
;MNRANIAGIGYSVPDRIVKNSELEKYMDTSDEWIQSRSGIKERRWVEPGTGTSDLAIDASRKAIQMADIDPKTIDLIIVGSLTSDYFFPGVSAQVQDALGINSIGAFDVKAAC
;
A
#
# COMPACT_ATOMS: atom_id res chain seq x y z
N MET A 1 -8.52 31.22 -4.40
CA MET A 1 -8.27 30.18 -3.36
C MET A 1 -7.97 28.89 -4.09
N ASN A 2 -6.78 28.32 -3.93
CA ASN A 2 -6.45 27.02 -4.56
C ASN A 2 -7.20 25.91 -3.82
N ARG A 3 -7.89 25.05 -4.57
CA ARG A 3 -8.61 23.90 -4.03
C ARG A 3 -7.88 22.63 -4.43
N ALA A 4 -7.78 21.66 -3.51
CA ALA A 4 -7.28 20.33 -3.81
C ALA A 4 -8.46 19.40 -4.10
N ASN A 5 -8.31 18.54 -5.09
CA ASN A 5 -9.28 17.52 -5.46
C ASN A 5 -8.61 16.14 -5.45
N ILE A 6 -9.39 15.10 -5.10
CA ILE A 6 -8.99 13.71 -5.30
C ILE A 6 -9.41 13.37 -6.74
N ALA A 7 -8.42 13.13 -7.62
CA ALA A 7 -8.66 12.82 -9.03
C ALA A 7 -8.91 11.32 -9.27
N GLY A 8 -8.25 10.45 -8.51
CA GLY A 8 -8.42 9.00 -8.65
C GLY A 8 -8.00 8.25 -7.38
N ILE A 9 -8.53 7.05 -7.22
CA ILE A 9 -8.24 6.15 -6.11
C ILE A 9 -7.94 4.76 -6.69
N GLY A 10 -6.94 4.09 -6.15
CA GLY A 10 -6.62 2.71 -6.49
C GLY A 10 -6.25 1.92 -5.24
N TYR A 11 -6.51 0.63 -5.28
CA TYR A 11 -6.11 -0.28 -4.22
C TYR A 11 -5.56 -1.59 -4.79
N SER A 12 -4.71 -2.24 -4.00
CA SER A 12 -4.20 -3.58 -4.27
C SER A 12 -4.21 -4.37 -2.97
N VAL A 13 -4.81 -5.53 -3.01
CA VAL A 13 -4.89 -6.44 -1.86
C VAL A 13 -4.52 -7.85 -2.29
N PRO A 14 -3.77 -8.60 -1.47
CA PRO A 14 -3.42 -9.98 -1.77
C PRO A 14 -4.66 -10.87 -1.87
N ASP A 15 -4.59 -11.95 -2.66
CA ASP A 15 -5.70 -12.89 -2.83
C ASP A 15 -5.91 -13.78 -1.61
N ARG A 16 -4.84 -14.10 -0.88
CA ARG A 16 -4.91 -14.97 0.29
C ARG A 16 -5.67 -14.31 1.44
N ILE A 17 -6.81 -14.89 1.78
CA ILE A 17 -7.61 -14.51 2.96
C ILE A 17 -7.12 -15.31 4.17
N VAL A 18 -6.81 -14.61 5.27
CA VAL A 18 -6.42 -15.19 6.55
C VAL A 18 -7.49 -14.84 7.59
N LYS A 19 -8.20 -15.85 8.07
CA LYS A 19 -9.23 -15.70 9.11
C LYS A 19 -8.61 -15.61 10.50
N ASN A 20 -9.36 -15.09 11.46
CA ASN A 20 -8.91 -15.01 12.85
C ASN A 20 -8.53 -16.38 13.42
N SER A 21 -9.27 -17.44 13.08
CA SER A 21 -8.97 -18.81 13.50
C SER A 21 -7.61 -19.35 13.03
N GLU A 22 -7.04 -18.79 11.97
CA GLU A 22 -5.69 -19.15 11.55
C GLU A 22 -4.62 -18.57 12.47
N LEU A 23 -4.89 -17.42 13.10
CA LEU A 23 -3.95 -16.75 14.02
C LEU A 23 -3.78 -17.51 15.32
N GLU A 24 -4.76 -18.30 15.72
CA GLU A 24 -4.70 -19.18 16.90
C GLU A 24 -3.56 -20.19 16.81
N LYS A 25 -3.08 -20.48 15.60
CA LYS A 25 -1.91 -21.36 15.39
C LYS A 25 -0.58 -20.70 15.75
N TYR A 26 -0.54 -19.38 15.82
CA TYR A 26 0.68 -18.60 15.99
C TYR A 26 0.74 -17.84 17.32
N MET A 27 -0.41 -17.60 17.95
CA MET A 27 -0.50 -16.81 19.17
C MET A 27 -1.73 -17.18 19.99
N ASP A 28 -1.70 -16.91 21.29
CA ASP A 28 -2.84 -17.06 22.19
C ASP A 28 -3.87 -15.97 21.94
N THR A 29 -4.88 -16.31 21.15
CA THR A 29 -5.97 -15.41 20.74
C THR A 29 -7.20 -16.23 20.34
N SER A 30 -8.33 -15.55 20.07
CA SER A 30 -9.54 -16.16 19.51
C SER A 30 -10.24 -15.23 18.54
N ASP A 31 -11.06 -15.77 17.67
CA ASP A 31 -11.90 -14.98 16.76
C ASP A 31 -12.78 -13.99 17.54
N GLU A 32 -13.41 -14.43 18.63
CA GLU A 32 -14.24 -13.58 19.48
C GLU A 32 -13.44 -12.44 20.11
N TRP A 33 -12.24 -12.73 20.63
CA TRP A 33 -11.38 -11.71 21.22
C TRP A 33 -10.99 -10.65 20.19
N ILE A 34 -10.55 -11.05 19.00
CA ILE A 34 -10.14 -10.14 17.93
C ILE A 34 -11.32 -9.28 17.48
N GLN A 35 -12.48 -9.88 17.25
CA GLN A 35 -13.67 -9.16 16.81
C GLN A 35 -14.16 -8.16 17.86
N SER A 36 -14.17 -8.53 19.13
CA SER A 36 -14.61 -7.63 20.22
C SER A 36 -13.70 -6.40 20.37
N ARG A 37 -12.41 -6.52 20.04
CA ARG A 37 -11.40 -5.44 20.16
C ARG A 37 -11.27 -4.56 18.92
N SER A 38 -11.43 -5.14 17.74
CA SER A 38 -11.10 -4.46 16.49
C SER A 38 -12.20 -4.51 15.43
N GLY A 39 -13.18 -5.41 15.58
CA GLY A 39 -14.18 -5.71 14.55
C GLY A 39 -13.62 -6.50 13.35
N ILE A 40 -12.32 -6.84 13.35
CA ILE A 40 -11.66 -7.50 12.22
C ILE A 40 -12.01 -8.98 12.22
N LYS A 41 -12.54 -9.47 11.11
CA LYS A 41 -12.88 -10.88 10.89
C LYS A 41 -11.82 -11.62 10.09
N GLU A 42 -11.17 -10.93 9.16
CA GLU A 42 -10.15 -11.48 8.26
C GLU A 42 -9.17 -10.38 7.83
N ARG A 43 -8.00 -10.79 7.28
CA ARG A 43 -7.01 -9.93 6.63
C ARG A 43 -6.49 -10.61 5.39
N ARG A 44 -5.70 -9.88 4.64
CA ARG A 44 -5.02 -10.40 3.46
C ARG A 44 -3.53 -10.48 3.71
N TRP A 45 -2.92 -11.60 3.34
CA TRP A 45 -1.48 -11.80 3.41
C TRP A 45 -0.92 -11.98 2.01
N VAL A 46 0.24 -11.38 1.79
CA VAL A 46 1.01 -11.58 0.56
C VAL A 46 1.61 -12.99 0.54
N GLU A 47 1.80 -13.52 -0.66
CA GLU A 47 2.63 -14.70 -0.85
C GLU A 47 4.11 -14.34 -0.78
N PRO A 48 5.00 -15.30 -0.44
CA PRO A 48 6.44 -15.08 -0.48
C PRO A 48 6.90 -14.52 -1.82
N GLY A 49 7.72 -13.48 -1.76
CA GLY A 49 8.22 -12.79 -2.95
C GLY A 49 7.41 -11.57 -3.38
N THR A 50 6.27 -11.29 -2.73
CA THR A 50 5.51 -10.05 -2.95
C THR A 50 5.80 -9.06 -1.84
N GLY A 51 6.23 -7.87 -2.21
CA GLY A 51 6.58 -6.81 -1.27
C GLY A 51 5.57 -5.66 -1.20
N THR A 52 5.87 -4.70 -0.36
CA THR A 52 5.07 -3.47 -0.22
C THR A 52 5.07 -2.67 -1.52
N SER A 53 6.21 -2.63 -2.23
CA SER A 53 6.30 -1.92 -3.51
C SER A 53 5.40 -2.51 -4.58
N ASP A 54 5.25 -3.84 -4.66
CA ASP A 54 4.39 -4.49 -5.64
C ASP A 54 2.93 -4.05 -5.48
N LEU A 55 2.45 -4.04 -4.22
CA LEU A 55 1.10 -3.58 -3.91
C LEU A 55 0.93 -2.09 -4.20
N ALA A 56 1.93 -1.27 -3.85
CA ALA A 56 1.90 0.18 -4.08
C ALA A 56 1.90 0.51 -5.58
N ILE A 57 2.69 -0.18 -6.38
CA ILE A 57 2.76 0.00 -7.84
C ILE A 57 1.41 -0.35 -8.49
N ASP A 58 0.83 -1.50 -8.15
CA ASP A 58 -0.46 -1.91 -8.70
C ASP A 58 -1.58 -0.93 -8.31
N ALA A 59 -1.64 -0.52 -7.03
CA ALA A 59 -2.59 0.48 -6.56
C ALA A 59 -2.42 1.82 -7.27
N SER A 60 -1.16 2.27 -7.46
CA SER A 60 -0.86 3.53 -8.16
C SER A 60 -1.30 3.50 -9.62
N ARG A 61 -1.06 2.39 -10.33
CA ARG A 61 -1.54 2.23 -11.73
C ARG A 61 -3.05 2.34 -11.82
N LYS A 62 -3.78 1.72 -10.90
CA LYS A 62 -5.24 1.81 -10.85
C LYS A 62 -5.73 3.22 -10.54
N ALA A 63 -5.07 3.93 -9.62
CA ALA A 63 -5.40 5.31 -9.28
C ALA A 63 -5.19 6.25 -10.48
N ILE A 64 -4.07 6.11 -11.19
CA ILE A 64 -3.74 6.89 -12.40
C ILE A 64 -4.76 6.60 -13.51
N GLN A 65 -5.10 5.32 -13.72
CA GLN A 65 -6.12 4.93 -14.70
C GLN A 65 -7.48 5.52 -14.35
N MET A 66 -7.90 5.50 -13.08
CA MET A 66 -9.16 6.10 -12.65
C MET A 66 -9.17 7.62 -12.82
N ALA A 67 -8.03 8.26 -12.58
CA ALA A 67 -7.87 9.71 -12.74
C ALA A 67 -7.84 10.14 -14.21
N ASP A 68 -7.62 9.21 -15.14
CA ASP A 68 -7.47 9.46 -16.59
C ASP A 68 -6.39 10.51 -16.89
N ILE A 69 -5.22 10.38 -16.24
CA ILE A 69 -4.09 11.29 -16.39
C ILE A 69 -2.86 10.58 -16.98
N ASP A 70 -2.00 11.34 -17.65
CA ASP A 70 -0.66 10.86 -18.03
C ASP A 70 0.21 10.80 -16.76
N PRO A 71 0.84 9.65 -16.43
CA PRO A 71 1.76 9.54 -15.31
C PRO A 71 2.86 10.62 -15.29
N LYS A 72 3.26 11.11 -16.45
CA LYS A 72 4.28 12.17 -16.59
C LYS A 72 3.83 13.54 -16.07
N THR A 73 2.56 13.71 -15.77
CA THR A 73 2.01 14.94 -15.18
C THR A 73 2.06 14.93 -13.65
N ILE A 74 2.55 13.86 -13.06
CA ILE A 74 2.72 13.74 -11.61
C ILE A 74 4.01 14.48 -11.20
N ASP A 75 3.90 15.38 -10.23
CA ASP A 75 5.01 16.21 -9.76
C ASP A 75 5.64 15.68 -8.47
N LEU A 76 4.93 14.82 -7.73
CA LEU A 76 5.39 14.33 -6.43
C LEU A 76 4.81 12.96 -6.10
N ILE A 77 5.64 12.08 -5.55
CA ILE A 77 5.24 10.79 -4.97
C ILE A 77 5.55 10.78 -3.49
N ILE A 78 4.55 10.48 -2.67
CA ILE A 78 4.69 10.29 -1.23
C ILE A 78 4.16 8.91 -0.86
N VAL A 79 4.99 8.10 -0.22
CA VAL A 79 4.60 6.77 0.28
C VAL A 79 4.65 6.74 1.80
N GLY A 80 3.54 6.45 2.44
CA GLY A 80 3.46 6.21 3.88
C GLY A 80 3.57 4.72 4.19
N SER A 81 4.75 4.24 4.62
CA SER A 81 4.94 2.82 4.98
C SER A 81 6.07 2.64 6.00
N LEU A 82 5.90 1.65 6.90
CA LEU A 82 6.97 1.17 7.79
C LEU A 82 7.64 -0.11 7.26
N THR A 83 7.02 -0.80 6.32
CA THR A 83 7.42 -2.12 5.79
C THR A 83 7.95 -2.00 4.38
N SER A 84 9.01 -1.22 4.19
CA SER A 84 9.69 -1.12 2.90
C SER A 84 10.36 -2.45 2.55
N ASP A 85 10.40 -2.80 1.25
CA ASP A 85 11.02 -4.02 0.75
C ASP A 85 12.54 -4.01 0.97
N TYR A 86 13.12 -2.82 0.90
CA TYR A 86 14.54 -2.58 1.16
C TYR A 86 14.69 -1.46 2.19
N PHE A 87 15.82 -1.51 2.90
CA PHE A 87 16.18 -0.39 3.78
C PHE A 87 16.42 0.89 2.96
N PHE A 88 17.02 0.73 1.80
CA PHE A 88 17.27 1.78 0.80
C PHE A 88 17.42 1.14 -0.60
N PRO A 89 16.83 1.73 -1.67
CA PRO A 89 15.91 2.88 -1.66
C PRO A 89 14.55 2.54 -1.07
N GLY A 90 13.77 3.58 -0.74
CA GLY A 90 12.39 3.42 -0.24
C GLY A 90 11.39 2.99 -1.32
N VAL A 91 10.18 2.70 -0.90
CA VAL A 91 9.08 2.26 -1.79
C VAL A 91 8.73 3.34 -2.82
N SER A 92 8.82 4.63 -2.46
CA SER A 92 8.52 5.73 -3.38
C SER A 92 9.40 5.74 -4.63
N ALA A 93 10.70 5.42 -4.49
CA ALA A 93 11.62 5.31 -5.61
C ALA A 93 11.27 4.13 -6.53
N GLN A 94 10.84 3.01 -5.96
CA GLN A 94 10.42 1.83 -6.72
C GLN A 94 9.12 2.09 -7.49
N VAL A 95 8.16 2.79 -6.87
CA VAL A 95 6.92 3.23 -7.52
C VAL A 95 7.23 4.20 -8.66
N GLN A 96 8.12 5.16 -8.43
CA GLN A 96 8.56 6.14 -9.43
C GLN A 96 9.14 5.45 -10.67
N ASP A 97 10.06 4.52 -10.47
CA ASP A 97 10.71 3.75 -11.53
C ASP A 97 9.68 2.90 -12.31
N ALA A 98 8.85 2.15 -11.61
CA ALA A 98 7.84 1.27 -12.21
C ALA A 98 6.73 2.01 -12.99
N LEU A 99 6.49 3.28 -12.69
CA LEU A 99 5.56 4.16 -13.40
C LEU A 99 6.23 4.92 -14.55
N GLY A 100 7.56 4.82 -14.69
CA GLY A 100 8.32 5.54 -15.70
C GLY A 100 8.33 7.06 -15.51
N ILE A 101 8.20 7.53 -14.27
CA ILE A 101 8.17 8.94 -13.91
C ILE A 101 9.58 9.39 -13.54
N ASN A 102 10.13 10.33 -14.29
CA ASN A 102 11.49 10.80 -14.09
C ASN A 102 11.52 12.24 -13.55
N SER A 103 12.58 12.56 -12.82
CA SER A 103 12.91 13.94 -12.42
C SER A 103 11.88 14.64 -11.53
N ILE A 104 11.19 13.89 -10.65
CA ILE A 104 10.27 14.43 -9.66
C ILE A 104 10.74 14.10 -8.24
N GLY A 105 10.18 14.77 -7.25
CA GLY A 105 10.36 14.38 -5.85
C GLY A 105 9.66 13.06 -5.52
N ALA A 106 10.37 12.12 -4.88
CA ALA A 106 9.78 10.88 -4.36
C ALA A 106 10.37 10.58 -2.99
N PHE A 107 9.54 10.42 -1.97
CA PHE A 107 10.03 10.13 -0.62
C PHE A 107 9.03 9.32 0.20
N ASP A 108 9.57 8.57 1.16
CA ASP A 108 8.79 7.78 2.10
C ASP A 108 8.61 8.52 3.42
N VAL A 109 7.41 8.40 3.98
CA VAL A 109 7.07 8.88 5.33
C VAL A 109 6.92 7.67 6.24
N LYS A 110 7.78 7.58 7.25
CA LYS A 110 7.77 6.50 8.25
C LYS A 110 7.18 6.98 9.58
N ALA A 111 6.04 7.66 9.52
CA ALA A 111 5.32 8.13 10.69
C ALA A 111 4.21 7.12 11.03
N ALA A 112 4.46 6.27 12.04
CA ALA A 112 3.57 5.15 12.37
C ALA A 112 2.25 5.61 13.00
N CYS A 113 2.32 6.43 14.02
CA CYS A 113 1.18 6.91 14.79
C CYS A 113 1.22 8.42 14.96
#